data_824ee2b6c22809543f0f93bd5f56fa50
#
_entry.id   824ee2b6c22809543f0f93bd5f56fa50
#
_cell.length_a   1.000
_cell.length_b   1.000
_cell.length_c   1.000
_cell.angle_alpha   90.00
_cell.angle_beta   90.00
_cell.angle_gamma   90.00
#
_symmetry.space_group_name_H-M   'P 1'
#
loop_
_entity.id
_entity.type
_entity.pdbx_description
1 polymer ?
#
loop_
_entity_poly.entity_id
_entity_poly.type
_entity_poly.pdbx_seq_one_letter_code
_entity_poly.pdbx_strand_id
1 'polypeptide(L)'
;MNAASAPATTEQRLSGMSLRAVSAAVMAVPALASVYYGPPWFTALVLAAAIAMGWEWSRMCRGNPKWLIAGLFYISIPSGILIWLRGDAASGMITIFWLFAVVWTTDIAAYISGRSIGGPKLAPRISPKKTWAGFIGGITIATLVAGSFAVYWEGSPLSLGLWGAVVAIASQAGDLLESAVKRHFGIKDSSSLIPGHGGVLDRVDALVAGAVAIAILKYTLGRDIMPWL
;
A
#
# COMPACT_ATOMS: atom_id res chain seq x y z
N MET A 1 13.10 36.21 -12.62
CA MET A 1 13.63 35.38 -13.73
C MET A 1 13.62 33.92 -13.27
N ASN A 2 12.63 33.14 -13.70
CA ASN A 2 12.57 31.71 -13.42
C ASN A 2 13.50 30.99 -14.40
N ALA A 3 14.63 30.50 -13.93
CA ALA A 3 15.45 29.58 -14.71
C ALA A 3 14.68 28.27 -14.90
N ALA A 4 14.14 28.06 -16.08
CA ALA A 4 13.56 26.77 -16.47
C ALA A 4 14.69 25.73 -16.40
N SER A 5 14.57 24.77 -15.48
CA SER A 5 15.53 23.65 -15.37
C SER A 5 15.57 22.90 -16.70
N ALA A 6 16.74 22.72 -17.26
CA ALA A 6 16.96 21.97 -18.48
C ALA A 6 16.39 20.55 -18.39
N PRO A 7 15.82 19.99 -19.46
CA PRO A 7 15.27 18.63 -19.43
C PRO A 7 16.39 17.64 -19.13
N ALA A 8 16.12 16.70 -18.19
CA ALA A 8 17.08 15.67 -17.79
C ALA A 8 17.57 14.86 -19.00
N THR A 9 18.85 14.62 -19.11
CA THR A 9 19.47 13.82 -20.17
C THR A 9 18.99 12.36 -20.10
N THR A 10 19.13 11.62 -21.20
CA THR A 10 18.75 10.21 -21.27
C THR A 10 19.48 9.37 -20.21
N GLU A 11 20.76 9.65 -19.97
CA GLU A 11 21.56 8.99 -18.93
C GLU A 11 21.04 9.28 -17.50
N GLN A 12 20.65 10.51 -17.21
CA GLN A 12 20.06 10.88 -15.92
C GLN A 12 18.69 10.22 -15.71
N ARG A 13 17.93 10.02 -16.77
CA ARG A 13 16.64 9.29 -16.71
C ARG A 13 16.85 7.80 -16.47
N LEU A 14 17.82 7.19 -17.15
CA LEU A 14 18.17 5.77 -16.98
C LEU A 14 18.73 5.50 -15.59
N SER A 15 19.62 6.35 -15.06
CA SER A 15 20.11 6.22 -13.69
C SER A 15 19.02 6.39 -12.64
N GLY A 16 18.05 7.28 -12.87
CA GLY A 16 16.89 7.44 -11.99
C GLY A 16 15.93 6.24 -12.03
N MET A 17 15.79 5.57 -13.17
CA MET A 17 14.95 4.36 -13.30
C MET A 17 15.63 3.14 -12.68
N SER A 18 16.94 2.96 -12.89
CA SER A 18 17.68 1.86 -12.27
C SER A 18 17.72 1.99 -10.75
N LEU A 19 17.91 3.18 -10.21
CA LEU A 19 17.84 3.43 -8.77
C LEU A 19 16.47 3.04 -8.18
N ARG A 20 15.39 3.40 -8.86
CA ARG A 20 14.04 3.03 -8.44
C ARG A 20 13.82 1.52 -8.48
N ALA A 21 14.24 0.84 -9.55
CA ALA A 21 14.12 -0.60 -9.66
C ALA A 21 14.90 -1.33 -8.55
N VAL A 22 16.12 -0.90 -8.27
CA VAL A 22 16.94 -1.45 -7.18
C VAL A 22 16.28 -1.21 -5.82
N SER A 23 15.83 0.02 -5.53
CA SER A 23 15.17 0.32 -4.27
C SER A 23 13.88 -0.47 -4.09
N ALA A 24 13.09 -0.67 -5.15
CA ALA A 24 11.89 -1.50 -5.12
C ALA A 24 12.22 -2.97 -4.79
N ALA A 25 13.26 -3.53 -5.42
CA ALA A 25 13.71 -4.89 -5.14
C ALA A 25 14.24 -5.03 -3.70
N VAL A 26 15.03 -4.08 -3.22
CA VAL A 26 15.55 -4.04 -1.84
C VAL A 26 14.43 -4.00 -0.80
N MET A 27 13.29 -3.40 -1.10
CA MET A 27 12.12 -3.41 -0.22
C MET A 27 11.28 -4.68 -0.38
N ALA A 28 11.00 -5.10 -1.62
CA ALA A 28 10.10 -6.21 -1.90
C ALA A 28 10.67 -7.56 -1.45
N VAL A 29 11.98 -7.80 -1.69
CA VAL A 29 12.61 -9.08 -1.35
C VAL A 29 12.57 -9.38 0.15
N PRO A 30 13.01 -8.48 1.06
CA PRO A 30 12.87 -8.71 2.50
C PRO A 30 11.41 -8.80 2.95
N ALA A 31 10.49 -8.03 2.35
CA ALA A 31 9.07 -8.11 2.67
C ALA A 31 8.51 -9.50 2.35
N LEU A 32 8.71 -10.00 1.13
CA LEU A 32 8.24 -11.33 0.71
C LEU A 32 8.93 -12.45 1.50
N ALA A 33 10.24 -12.35 1.73
CA ALA A 33 10.99 -13.32 2.53
C ALA A 33 10.47 -13.37 3.98
N SER A 34 10.19 -12.20 4.60
CA SER A 34 9.67 -12.16 5.95
C SER A 34 8.26 -12.75 6.05
N VAL A 35 7.41 -12.58 5.02
CA VAL A 35 6.11 -13.24 4.94
C VAL A 35 6.29 -14.77 4.87
N TYR A 36 7.21 -15.24 4.06
CA TYR A 36 7.48 -16.67 3.90
C TYR A 36 7.97 -17.31 5.20
N TYR A 37 9.02 -16.74 5.82
CA TYR A 37 9.59 -17.28 7.07
C TYR A 37 8.69 -17.05 8.30
N GLY A 38 7.79 -16.05 8.28
CA GLY A 38 6.87 -15.77 9.36
C GLY A 38 7.51 -15.12 10.60
N PRO A 39 6.86 -15.26 11.77
CA PRO A 39 7.47 -14.79 13.03
C PRO A 39 8.75 -15.56 13.34
N PRO A 40 9.83 -14.91 13.90
CA PRO A 40 9.84 -13.48 14.31
C PRO A 40 10.17 -12.47 13.20
N TRP A 41 10.57 -12.92 12.02
CA TRP A 41 11.09 -12.06 10.94
C TRP A 41 10.07 -11.04 10.42
N PHE A 42 8.83 -11.50 10.17
CA PHE A 42 7.75 -10.61 9.73
C PHE A 42 7.41 -9.58 10.81
N THR A 43 7.33 -10.01 12.06
CA THR A 43 7.08 -9.10 13.19
C THR A 43 8.17 -8.05 13.30
N ALA A 44 9.45 -8.45 13.21
CA ALA A 44 10.58 -7.51 13.26
C ALA A 44 10.52 -6.50 12.11
N LEU A 45 10.20 -6.93 10.88
CA LEU A 45 10.07 -6.04 9.72
C LEU A 45 8.93 -5.04 9.91
N VAL A 46 7.74 -5.49 10.36
CA VAL A 46 6.60 -4.62 10.59
C VAL A 46 6.89 -3.61 11.69
N LEU A 47 7.54 -4.01 12.78
CA LEU A 47 7.93 -3.09 13.85
C LEU A 47 8.98 -2.07 13.38
N ALA A 48 9.97 -2.49 12.60
CA ALA A 48 10.95 -1.57 12.02
C ALA A 48 10.29 -0.55 11.09
N ALA A 49 9.35 -0.99 10.24
CA ALA A 49 8.55 -0.10 9.40
C ALA A 49 7.69 0.85 10.23
N ALA A 50 7.04 0.37 11.30
CA ALA A 50 6.23 1.19 12.19
C ALA A 50 7.06 2.29 12.90
N ILE A 51 8.29 1.97 13.34
CA ILE A 51 9.22 2.95 13.92
C ILE A 51 9.60 4.01 12.89
N ALA A 52 9.96 3.59 11.66
CA ALA A 52 10.30 4.51 10.58
C ALA A 52 9.11 5.43 10.23
N MET A 53 7.90 4.86 10.08
CA MET A 53 6.67 5.63 9.86
C MET A 53 6.39 6.62 11.01
N GLY A 54 6.58 6.20 12.26
CA GLY A 54 6.40 7.06 13.44
C GLY A 54 7.37 8.25 13.45
N TRP A 55 8.61 8.01 13.07
CA TRP A 55 9.60 9.07 12.90
C TRP A 55 9.21 10.05 11.79
N GLU A 56 8.82 9.54 10.60
CA GLU A 56 8.36 10.36 9.48
C GLU A 56 7.13 11.19 9.84
N TRP A 57 6.14 10.55 10.47
CA TRP A 57 4.91 11.22 10.92
C TRP A 57 5.20 12.32 11.93
N SER A 58 6.05 12.06 12.93
CA SER A 58 6.40 13.06 13.95
C SER A 58 7.06 14.30 13.34
N ARG A 59 7.93 14.10 12.35
CA ARG A 59 8.57 15.21 11.61
C ARG A 59 7.59 15.98 10.74
N MET A 60 6.68 15.28 10.08
CA MET A 60 5.62 15.89 9.27
C MET A 60 4.70 16.77 10.12
N CYS A 61 4.27 16.27 11.28
CA CYS A 61 3.31 16.96 12.15
C CYS A 61 3.92 18.09 12.99
N ARG A 62 5.24 18.29 12.93
CA ARG A 62 5.96 19.36 13.65
C ARG A 62 5.61 19.44 15.16
N GLY A 63 5.41 18.28 15.79
CA GLY A 63 5.10 18.17 17.21
C GLY A 63 3.66 18.52 17.61
N ASN A 64 2.74 18.70 16.66
CA ASN A 64 1.33 18.94 17.00
C ASN A 64 0.71 17.72 17.71
N PRO A 65 0.28 17.83 18.99
CA PRO A 65 -0.13 16.67 19.79
C PRO A 65 -1.34 15.92 19.22
N LYS A 66 -2.30 16.64 18.64
CA LYS A 66 -3.49 16.00 18.02
C LYS A 66 -3.09 15.09 16.87
N TRP A 67 -2.18 15.54 16.01
CA TRP A 67 -1.68 14.77 14.89
C TRP A 67 -0.72 13.65 15.32
N LEU A 68 0.04 13.84 16.41
CA LEU A 68 0.86 12.77 16.97
C LEU A 68 -0.01 11.62 17.48
N ILE A 69 -1.10 11.94 18.20
CA ILE A 69 -2.08 10.93 18.63
C ILE A 69 -2.73 10.23 17.43
N ALA A 70 -3.16 10.97 16.41
CA ALA A 70 -3.71 10.40 15.19
C ALA A 70 -2.72 9.45 14.50
N GLY A 71 -1.45 9.85 14.41
CA GLY A 71 -0.38 9.01 13.84
C GLY A 71 -0.11 7.76 14.65
N LEU A 72 -0.18 7.84 15.97
CA LEU A 72 -0.05 6.67 16.83
C LEU A 72 -1.08 5.60 16.46
N PHE A 73 -2.35 5.96 16.33
CA PHE A 73 -3.40 5.03 15.93
C PHE A 73 -3.27 4.60 14.46
N TYR A 74 -2.97 5.52 13.57
CA TYR A 74 -2.81 5.24 12.14
C TYR A 74 -1.69 4.24 11.85
N ILE A 75 -0.65 4.21 12.67
CA ILE A 75 0.50 3.32 12.51
C ILE A 75 0.35 2.05 13.34
N SER A 76 0.01 2.16 14.64
CA SER A 76 0.01 1.01 15.54
C SER A 76 -1.11 0.01 15.25
N ILE A 77 -2.32 0.47 14.93
CA ILE A 77 -3.45 -0.42 14.66
C ILE A 77 -3.18 -1.31 13.45
N PRO A 78 -2.84 -0.78 12.25
CA PRO A 78 -2.59 -1.64 11.10
C PRO A 78 -1.33 -2.50 11.24
N SER A 79 -0.30 -2.01 11.92
CA SER A 79 0.89 -2.82 12.23
C SER A 79 0.55 -4.02 13.09
N GLY A 80 -0.26 -3.82 14.14
CA GLY A 80 -0.78 -4.90 14.96
C GLY A 80 -1.65 -5.89 14.18
N ILE A 81 -2.50 -5.38 13.28
CA ILE A 81 -3.33 -6.19 12.38
C ILE A 81 -2.46 -7.05 11.46
N LEU A 82 -1.43 -6.48 10.83
CA LEU A 82 -0.54 -7.25 9.95
C LEU A 82 0.17 -8.37 10.71
N ILE A 83 0.67 -8.10 11.92
CA ILE A 83 1.30 -9.12 12.78
C ILE A 83 0.29 -10.20 13.16
N TRP A 84 -0.93 -9.81 13.55
CA TRP A 84 -2.01 -10.74 13.90
C TRP A 84 -2.43 -11.61 12.71
N LEU A 85 -2.64 -11.02 11.54
CA LEU A 85 -3.00 -11.76 10.32
C LEU A 85 -1.91 -12.78 9.94
N ARG A 86 -0.63 -12.39 9.99
CA ARG A 86 0.48 -13.30 9.66
C ARG A 86 0.69 -14.37 10.72
N GLY A 87 0.33 -14.09 11.98
CA GLY A 87 0.45 -15.02 13.09
C GLY A 87 -0.50 -16.21 13.05
N ASP A 88 -1.53 -16.17 12.19
CA ASP A 88 -2.40 -17.31 11.95
C ASP A 88 -1.61 -18.45 11.30
N ALA A 89 -1.53 -19.60 11.97
CA ALA A 89 -0.69 -20.72 11.54
C ALA A 89 -1.21 -21.38 10.25
N ALA A 90 -2.52 -21.41 10.05
CA ALA A 90 -3.16 -22.07 8.91
C ALA A 90 -3.18 -21.17 7.66
N SER A 91 -3.59 -19.93 7.80
CA SER A 91 -3.89 -19.05 6.65
C SER A 91 -3.02 -17.79 6.57
N GLY A 92 -2.24 -17.48 7.60
CA GLY A 92 -1.58 -16.18 7.74
C GLY A 92 -0.59 -15.85 6.62
N MET A 93 0.21 -16.81 6.18
CA MET A 93 1.15 -16.62 5.08
C MET A 93 0.42 -16.26 3.78
N ILE A 94 -0.59 -17.02 3.44
CA ILE A 94 -1.35 -16.84 2.20
C ILE A 94 -2.17 -15.56 2.24
N THR A 95 -2.77 -15.24 3.39
CA THR A 95 -3.52 -13.99 3.58
C THR A 95 -2.65 -12.77 3.31
N ILE A 96 -1.40 -12.74 3.80
CA ILE A 96 -0.50 -11.61 3.55
C ILE A 96 -0.02 -11.60 2.10
N PHE A 97 0.32 -12.75 1.49
CA PHE A 97 0.66 -12.79 0.05
C PHE A 97 -0.52 -12.31 -0.82
N TRP A 98 -1.73 -12.75 -0.51
CA TRP A 98 -2.93 -12.30 -1.20
C TRP A 98 -3.15 -10.78 -1.03
N LEU A 99 -2.99 -10.25 0.18
CA LEU A 99 -3.05 -8.80 0.43
C LEU A 99 -2.04 -8.03 -0.43
N PHE A 100 -0.78 -8.48 -0.46
CA PHE A 100 0.26 -7.86 -1.30
C PHE A 100 -0.11 -7.92 -2.78
N ALA A 101 -0.58 -9.07 -3.26
CA ALA A 101 -1.00 -9.23 -4.65
C ALA A 101 -2.14 -8.27 -5.01
N VAL A 102 -3.16 -8.14 -4.16
CA VAL A 102 -4.28 -7.23 -4.37
C VAL A 102 -3.83 -5.77 -4.39
N VAL A 103 -3.07 -5.34 -3.37
CA VAL A 103 -2.62 -3.94 -3.25
C VAL A 103 -1.69 -3.56 -4.41
N TRP A 104 -0.67 -4.36 -4.69
CA TRP A 104 0.27 -4.07 -5.79
C TRP A 104 -0.43 -4.09 -7.16
N THR A 105 -1.33 -5.05 -7.39
CA THR A 105 -2.13 -5.09 -8.61
C THR A 105 -3.00 -3.86 -8.74
N THR A 106 -3.63 -3.41 -7.64
CA THR A 106 -4.45 -2.20 -7.62
C THR A 106 -3.64 -0.99 -8.09
N ASP A 107 -2.44 -0.79 -7.55
CA ASP A 107 -1.59 0.37 -7.88
C ASP A 107 -1.09 0.30 -9.33
N ILE A 108 -0.60 -0.86 -9.75
CA ILE A 108 -0.09 -1.05 -11.12
C ILE A 108 -1.22 -0.86 -12.15
N ALA A 109 -2.36 -1.51 -11.93
CA ALA A 109 -3.49 -1.44 -12.84
C ALA A 109 -4.11 -0.03 -12.86
N ALA A 110 -4.20 0.64 -11.70
CA ALA A 110 -4.64 2.03 -11.61
C ALA A 110 -3.71 2.98 -12.37
N TYR A 111 -2.40 2.78 -12.27
CA TYR A 111 -1.43 3.57 -13.02
C TYR A 111 -1.57 3.34 -14.53
N ILE A 112 -1.63 2.09 -14.98
CA ILE A 112 -1.75 1.73 -16.40
C ILE A 112 -3.07 2.27 -16.98
N SER A 113 -4.21 1.94 -16.36
CA SER A 113 -5.53 2.37 -16.82
C SER A 113 -5.68 3.89 -16.80
N GLY A 114 -5.20 4.54 -15.74
CA GLY A 114 -5.25 5.99 -15.61
C GLY A 114 -4.40 6.72 -16.65
N ARG A 115 -3.27 6.13 -17.05
CA ARG A 115 -2.40 6.70 -18.08
C ARG A 115 -2.90 6.43 -19.50
N SER A 116 -3.45 5.25 -19.76
CA SER A 116 -3.89 4.83 -21.09
C SER A 116 -5.25 5.41 -21.48
N ILE A 117 -6.20 5.43 -20.54
CA ILE A 117 -7.56 5.90 -20.77
C ILE A 117 -7.68 7.40 -20.46
N GLY A 118 -7.01 7.87 -19.38
CA GLY A 118 -7.08 9.26 -18.94
C GLY A 118 -8.42 9.63 -18.32
N GLY A 119 -8.96 10.79 -18.72
CA GLY A 119 -10.28 11.27 -18.29
C GLY A 119 -10.29 12.09 -17.00
N PRO A 120 -11.47 12.22 -16.33
CA PRO A 120 -11.66 13.08 -15.17
C PRO A 120 -10.73 12.70 -14.01
N LYS A 121 -10.26 13.72 -13.31
CA LYS A 121 -9.40 13.53 -12.12
C LYS A 121 -10.23 13.08 -10.92
N LEU A 122 -9.72 12.09 -10.17
CA LEU A 122 -10.38 11.55 -8.98
C LEU A 122 -10.34 12.54 -7.80
N ALA A 123 -9.17 13.11 -7.52
CA ALA A 123 -8.96 14.02 -6.40
C ALA A 123 -7.96 15.14 -6.78
N PRO A 124 -8.37 16.16 -7.58
CA PRO A 124 -7.43 17.14 -8.18
C PRO A 124 -6.58 17.90 -7.16
N ARG A 125 -7.16 18.24 -5.98
CA ARG A 125 -6.49 19.01 -4.92
C ARG A 125 -5.49 18.19 -4.11
N ILE A 126 -5.71 16.87 -4.00
CA ILE A 126 -4.93 15.96 -3.15
C ILE A 126 -3.88 15.25 -4.01
N SER A 127 -4.33 14.59 -5.07
CA SER A 127 -3.50 13.80 -6.00
C SER A 127 -3.91 14.09 -7.45
N PRO A 128 -3.29 15.10 -8.11
CA PRO A 128 -3.70 15.55 -9.44
C PRO A 128 -3.43 14.53 -10.57
N LYS A 129 -2.68 13.47 -10.29
CA LYS A 129 -2.38 12.41 -11.26
C LYS A 129 -3.42 11.29 -11.26
N LYS A 130 -4.16 11.08 -10.17
CA LYS A 130 -5.19 10.03 -10.09
C LYS A 130 -6.42 10.37 -10.92
N THR A 131 -6.96 9.37 -11.66
CA THR A 131 -8.13 9.48 -12.52
C THR A 131 -9.20 8.47 -12.13
N TRP A 132 -10.45 8.72 -12.49
CA TRP A 132 -11.55 7.77 -12.32
C TRP A 132 -11.31 6.48 -13.12
N ALA A 133 -10.76 6.58 -14.34
CA ALA A 133 -10.40 5.41 -15.14
C ALA A 133 -9.35 4.54 -14.42
N GLY A 134 -8.36 5.18 -13.78
CA GLY A 134 -7.38 4.48 -12.94
C GLY A 134 -8.02 3.81 -11.73
N PHE A 135 -8.91 4.52 -11.02
CA PHE A 135 -9.62 3.98 -9.86
C PHE A 135 -10.41 2.72 -10.21
N ILE A 136 -11.24 2.78 -11.25
CA ILE A 136 -12.07 1.65 -11.70
C ILE A 136 -11.19 0.51 -12.23
N GLY A 137 -10.21 0.82 -13.09
CA GLY A 137 -9.29 -0.19 -13.64
C GLY A 137 -8.48 -0.91 -12.58
N GLY A 138 -8.01 -0.18 -11.56
CA GLY A 138 -7.33 -0.76 -10.40
C GLY A 138 -8.20 -1.78 -9.67
N ILE A 139 -9.43 -1.39 -9.32
CA ILE A 139 -10.39 -2.28 -8.64
C ILE A 139 -10.71 -3.50 -9.51
N THR A 140 -11.03 -3.30 -10.79
CA THR A 140 -11.43 -4.40 -11.69
C THR A 140 -10.33 -5.46 -11.80
N ILE A 141 -9.10 -5.07 -12.09
CA ILE A 141 -8.00 -6.02 -12.26
C ILE A 141 -7.63 -6.66 -10.92
N ALA A 142 -7.62 -5.91 -9.82
CA ALA A 142 -7.37 -6.47 -8.49
C ALA A 142 -8.44 -7.49 -8.07
N THR A 143 -9.71 -7.25 -8.41
CA THR A 143 -10.81 -8.21 -8.21
C THR A 143 -10.55 -9.53 -8.93
N LEU A 144 -10.13 -9.47 -10.19
CA LEU A 144 -9.82 -10.66 -10.99
C LEU A 144 -8.60 -11.42 -10.43
N VAL A 145 -7.54 -10.70 -10.07
CA VAL A 145 -6.35 -11.31 -9.44
C VAL A 145 -6.70 -11.91 -8.09
N ALA A 146 -7.47 -11.23 -7.26
CA ALA A 146 -7.92 -11.77 -5.98
C ALA A 146 -8.72 -13.06 -6.14
N GLY A 147 -9.65 -13.09 -7.09
CA GLY A 147 -10.47 -14.26 -7.40
C GLY A 147 -9.67 -15.43 -7.97
N SER A 148 -8.59 -15.16 -8.72
CA SER A 148 -7.76 -16.21 -9.30
C SER A 148 -7.04 -17.08 -8.27
N PHE A 149 -6.83 -16.59 -7.06
CA PHE A 149 -6.27 -17.38 -5.97
C PHE A 149 -7.15 -18.59 -5.60
N ALA A 150 -8.45 -18.53 -5.87
CA ALA A 150 -9.37 -19.66 -5.64
C ALA A 150 -9.03 -20.90 -6.48
N VAL A 151 -8.33 -20.74 -7.59
CA VAL A 151 -7.90 -21.88 -8.44
C VAL A 151 -6.91 -22.79 -7.71
N TYR A 152 -6.12 -22.22 -6.80
CA TYR A 152 -5.09 -22.95 -6.04
C TYR A 152 -5.57 -23.42 -4.67
N TRP A 153 -6.63 -22.79 -4.13
CA TRP A 153 -7.06 -22.99 -2.74
C TRP A 153 -8.53 -23.39 -2.60
N GLU A 154 -9.11 -24.05 -3.60
CA GLU A 154 -10.47 -24.63 -3.59
C GLU A 154 -11.56 -23.68 -3.06
N GLY A 155 -11.38 -22.36 -3.25
CA GLY A 155 -12.28 -21.32 -2.77
C GLY A 155 -13.33 -20.89 -3.80
N SER A 156 -14.23 -20.01 -3.37
CA SER A 156 -15.12 -19.30 -4.30
C SER A 156 -14.40 -18.14 -4.97
N PRO A 157 -14.16 -18.18 -6.31
CA PRO A 157 -13.54 -17.07 -7.03
C PRO A 157 -14.32 -15.75 -6.86
N LEU A 158 -15.65 -15.86 -6.78
CA LEU A 158 -16.53 -14.71 -6.59
C LEU A 158 -16.32 -14.08 -5.21
N SER A 159 -16.27 -14.88 -4.15
CA SER A 159 -16.07 -14.38 -2.78
C SER A 159 -14.71 -13.71 -2.63
N LEU A 160 -13.64 -14.37 -3.07
CA LEU A 160 -12.28 -13.81 -3.01
C LEU A 160 -12.16 -12.55 -3.88
N GLY A 161 -12.80 -12.53 -5.06
CA GLY A 161 -12.85 -11.36 -5.92
C GLY A 161 -13.56 -10.17 -5.23
N LEU A 162 -14.72 -10.39 -4.62
CA LEU A 162 -15.45 -9.35 -3.90
C LEU A 162 -14.65 -8.80 -2.71
N TRP A 163 -13.97 -9.66 -1.96
CA TRP A 163 -13.08 -9.23 -0.89
C TRP A 163 -11.90 -8.43 -1.44
N GLY A 164 -11.34 -8.88 -2.56
CA GLY A 164 -10.30 -8.15 -3.28
C GLY A 164 -10.76 -6.76 -3.72
N ALA A 165 -12.00 -6.62 -4.20
CA ALA A 165 -12.57 -5.33 -4.56
C ALA A 165 -12.66 -4.39 -3.34
N VAL A 166 -13.12 -4.89 -2.18
CA VAL A 166 -13.18 -4.10 -0.95
C VAL A 166 -11.80 -3.65 -0.50
N VAL A 167 -10.81 -4.56 -0.53
CA VAL A 167 -9.42 -4.24 -0.18
C VAL A 167 -8.82 -3.24 -1.18
N ALA A 168 -9.08 -3.39 -2.49
CA ALA A 168 -8.62 -2.46 -3.51
C ALA A 168 -9.20 -1.05 -3.32
N ILE A 169 -10.48 -0.93 -2.98
CA ILE A 169 -11.12 0.36 -2.67
C ILE A 169 -10.48 0.96 -1.42
N ALA A 170 -10.32 0.17 -0.35
CA ALA A 170 -9.72 0.64 0.90
C ALA A 170 -8.27 1.09 0.70
N SER A 171 -7.46 0.36 -0.06
CA SER A 171 -6.07 0.71 -0.32
C SER A 171 -5.96 2.03 -1.10
N GLN A 172 -6.79 2.23 -2.14
CA GLN A 172 -6.82 3.50 -2.86
C GLN A 172 -7.31 4.68 -2.00
N ALA A 173 -8.26 4.43 -1.08
CA ALA A 173 -8.71 5.42 -0.12
C ALA A 173 -7.61 5.75 0.91
N GLY A 174 -6.83 4.75 1.34
CA GLY A 174 -5.70 4.93 2.25
C GLY A 174 -4.60 5.82 1.67
N ASP A 175 -4.18 5.57 0.42
CA ASP A 175 -3.23 6.42 -0.30
C ASP A 175 -3.77 7.86 -0.47
N LEU A 176 -5.07 8.02 -0.78
CA LEU A 176 -5.68 9.36 -0.83
C LEU A 176 -5.71 10.05 0.54
N LEU A 177 -6.00 9.33 1.61
CA LEU A 177 -5.99 9.84 2.97
C LEU A 177 -4.59 10.33 3.36
N GLU A 178 -3.58 9.49 3.14
CA GLU A 178 -2.18 9.83 3.43
C GLU A 178 -1.73 11.04 2.59
N SER A 179 -2.07 11.04 1.30
CA SER A 179 -1.83 12.17 0.41
C SER A 179 -2.51 13.46 0.91
N ALA A 180 -3.75 13.38 1.43
CA ALA A 180 -4.46 14.53 1.99
C ALA A 180 -3.75 15.07 3.24
N VAL A 181 -3.30 14.20 4.13
CA VAL A 181 -2.51 14.58 5.32
C VAL A 181 -1.22 15.29 4.90
N LYS A 182 -0.47 14.75 3.94
CA LYS A 182 0.74 15.42 3.42
C LYS A 182 0.46 16.82 2.88
N ARG A 183 -0.64 16.99 2.11
CA ARG A 183 -1.02 18.33 1.60
C ARG A 183 -1.43 19.29 2.71
N HIS A 184 -2.09 18.79 3.77
CA HIS A 184 -2.40 19.60 4.94
C HIS A 184 -1.14 20.22 5.58
N PHE A 185 -0.03 19.47 5.61
CA PHE A 185 1.25 19.96 6.13
C PHE A 185 2.15 20.64 5.06
N GLY A 186 1.64 20.83 3.84
CA GLY A 186 2.36 21.51 2.76
C GLY A 186 3.53 20.71 2.18
N ILE A 187 3.57 19.39 2.41
CA ILE A 187 4.61 18.50 1.88
C ILE A 187 4.05 17.56 0.81
N LYS A 188 4.92 16.93 0.06
CA LYS A 188 4.57 15.96 -0.97
C LYS A 188 4.97 14.54 -0.59
N ASP A 189 6.18 14.36 -0.13
CA ASP A 189 6.74 13.08 0.28
C ASP A 189 6.98 13.13 1.80
N SER A 190 6.75 12.03 2.52
CA SER A 190 6.88 11.97 3.99
C SER A 190 8.33 12.17 4.45
N SER A 191 9.28 11.66 3.65
CA SER A 191 10.72 11.82 3.85
C SER A 191 11.50 11.51 2.56
N SER A 192 12.84 11.49 2.65
CA SER A 192 13.74 10.98 1.62
C SER A 192 14.50 9.73 2.06
N LEU A 193 13.92 8.95 2.99
CA LEU A 193 14.59 7.80 3.60
C LEU A 193 14.91 6.72 2.56
N ILE A 194 14.01 6.53 1.57
CA ILE A 194 14.20 5.54 0.51
C ILE A 194 14.64 6.28 -0.77
N PRO A 195 15.88 6.10 -1.24
CA PRO A 195 16.37 6.76 -2.43
C PRO A 195 15.51 6.52 -3.66
N GLY A 196 15.02 7.59 -4.28
CA GLY A 196 14.15 7.53 -5.46
C GLY A 196 12.68 7.18 -5.19
N HIS A 197 12.31 6.86 -3.93
CA HIS A 197 10.95 6.41 -3.55
C HIS A 197 10.27 7.24 -2.46
N GLY A 198 10.95 8.18 -1.81
CA GLY A 198 10.37 8.95 -0.70
C GLY A 198 10.50 8.25 0.65
N GLY A 199 9.49 8.31 1.48
CA GLY A 199 9.47 7.68 2.79
C GLY A 199 8.89 6.26 2.82
N VAL A 200 9.02 5.62 3.98
CA VAL A 200 8.38 4.32 4.28
C VAL A 200 6.87 4.49 4.32
N LEU A 201 6.38 5.57 4.92
CA LEU A 201 4.96 5.91 4.97
C LEU A 201 4.34 5.96 3.56
N ASP A 202 5.04 6.61 2.60
CA ASP A 202 4.62 6.72 1.21
C ASP A 202 4.57 5.36 0.45
N ARG A 203 5.06 4.29 1.04
CA ARG A 203 5.13 2.95 0.41
C ARG A 203 4.16 1.94 1.00
N VAL A 204 3.68 2.19 2.21
CA VAL A 204 2.81 1.25 2.94
C VAL A 204 1.40 1.80 3.20
N ASP A 205 1.11 3.04 2.82
CA ASP A 205 -0.18 3.72 2.99
C ASP A 205 -1.38 2.91 2.46
N ALA A 206 -1.29 2.40 1.25
CA ALA A 206 -2.27 1.53 0.64
C ALA A 206 -2.38 0.17 1.36
N LEU A 207 -1.23 -0.40 1.76
CA LEU A 207 -1.16 -1.67 2.47
C LEU A 207 -1.80 -1.59 3.86
N VAL A 208 -1.53 -0.51 4.58
CA VAL A 208 -2.10 -0.20 5.91
C VAL A 208 -3.62 -0.20 5.86
N ALA A 209 -4.20 0.51 4.89
CA ALA A 209 -5.66 0.56 4.72
C ALA A 209 -6.24 -0.80 4.28
N GLY A 210 -5.56 -1.50 3.38
CA GLY A 210 -5.94 -2.85 2.95
C GLY A 210 -5.95 -3.85 4.11
N ALA A 211 -4.96 -3.80 4.99
CA ALA A 211 -4.90 -4.66 6.18
C ALA A 211 -6.08 -4.43 7.13
N VAL A 212 -6.44 -3.16 7.37
CA VAL A 212 -7.62 -2.81 8.18
C VAL A 212 -8.90 -3.36 7.54
N ALA A 213 -9.06 -3.22 6.22
CA ALA A 213 -10.21 -3.76 5.50
C ALA A 213 -10.34 -5.28 5.67
N ILE A 214 -9.22 -6.02 5.55
CA ILE A 214 -9.21 -7.47 5.79
C ILE A 214 -9.62 -7.80 7.22
N ALA A 215 -9.08 -7.10 8.22
CA ALA A 215 -9.42 -7.33 9.62
C ALA A 215 -10.91 -7.13 9.90
N ILE A 216 -11.49 -6.07 9.32
CA ILE A 216 -12.94 -5.81 9.43
C ILE A 216 -13.73 -6.94 8.76
N LEU A 217 -13.36 -7.36 7.56
CA LEU A 217 -14.03 -8.45 6.85
C LEU A 217 -13.94 -9.76 7.63
N LYS A 218 -12.74 -10.12 8.12
CA LYS A 218 -12.54 -11.35 8.93
C LYS A 218 -13.39 -11.31 10.21
N TYR A 219 -13.43 -10.17 10.89
CA TYR A 219 -14.22 -10.01 12.12
C TYR A 219 -15.73 -10.05 11.87
N THR A 220 -16.22 -9.33 10.85
CA THR A 220 -17.66 -9.20 10.59
C THR A 220 -18.28 -10.47 10.01
N LEU A 221 -17.54 -11.20 9.19
CA LEU A 221 -18.05 -12.41 8.56
C LEU A 221 -17.77 -13.69 9.37
N GLY A 222 -16.97 -13.58 10.45
CA GLY A 222 -16.61 -14.71 11.31
C GLY A 222 -15.90 -15.84 10.56
N ARG A 223 -15.23 -15.51 9.45
CA ARG A 223 -14.59 -16.48 8.55
C ARG A 223 -13.19 -16.02 8.19
N ASP A 224 -12.31 -16.97 8.02
CA ASP A 224 -11.04 -16.71 7.34
C ASP A 224 -11.28 -16.38 5.86
N ILE A 225 -10.38 -15.57 5.28
CA ILE A 225 -10.39 -15.26 3.85
C ILE A 225 -10.22 -16.54 3.04
N MET A 226 -9.49 -17.49 3.62
CA MET A 226 -9.22 -18.81 3.09
C MET A 226 -9.78 -19.87 4.07
N PRO A 227 -11.11 -20.13 4.10
CA PRO A 227 -11.75 -21.00 5.11
C PRO A 227 -11.40 -22.49 4.97
N TRP A 228 -10.62 -22.86 3.98
CA TRP A 228 -10.25 -24.24 3.63
C TRP A 228 -8.77 -24.57 3.89
N LEU A 229 -8.03 -23.69 4.55
CA LEU A 229 -6.72 -24.00 5.10
C LEU A 229 -6.84 -24.16 6.62
#